data_4164fbf99b1ae72a14a09e7cf925b40a
#
_entry.id   4164fbf99b1ae72a14a09e7cf925b40a
#
_cell.length_a   1.000
_cell.length_b   1.000
_cell.length_c   1.000
_cell.angle_alpha   90.00
_cell.angle_beta   90.00
_cell.angle_gamma   90.00
#
_symmetry.space_group_name_H-M   'P 1'
#
loop_
_entity.id
_entity.type
_entity.pdbx_description
1 polymer ?
#
loop_
_entity_poly.entity_id
_entity_poly.type
_entity_poly.pdbx_seq_one_letter_code
_entity_poly.pdbx_strand_id
1 'polypeptide(L)'
;MAAGTFDKQRYNFTKGFPTRENCDLSDPKEMFLWTLVALPGVRGAQLVMPIAYNMAVSEHLHKCGARLAAEPVIKYQAPTANEPHWMTSPGRWVPIDAPDERPHPAREALGRLTALQKAELLEALLAERDEGAGA
;
A
#
# COMPACT_ATOMS: atom_id res chain seq x y z
N MET A 1 -9.46 -1.68 -38.29
CA MET A 1 -9.12 -2.13 -36.97
C MET A 1 -9.46 -1.04 -35.96
N ALA A 2 -10.45 -1.25 -35.12
CA ALA A 2 -10.73 -0.29 -34.06
C ALA A 2 -9.47 -0.09 -33.23
N ALA A 3 -8.97 1.14 -33.12
CA ALA A 3 -7.94 1.50 -32.17
C ALA A 3 -8.42 0.98 -30.82
N GLY A 4 -7.65 0.07 -30.21
CA GLY A 4 -8.11 -0.76 -29.13
C GLY A 4 -8.73 -0.01 -27.99
N THR A 5 -10.00 -0.24 -27.79
CA THR A 5 -10.64 0.10 -26.53
C THR A 5 -9.93 -0.74 -25.46
N PHE A 6 -9.36 -0.09 -24.47
CA PHE A 6 -8.71 -0.77 -23.36
C PHE A 6 -9.71 -1.69 -22.66
N ASP A 7 -9.46 -2.98 -22.67
CA ASP A 7 -10.35 -3.97 -22.05
C ASP A 7 -10.13 -4.05 -20.55
N LYS A 8 -10.91 -3.27 -19.81
CA LYS A 8 -10.85 -3.25 -18.35
C LYS A 8 -11.24 -4.58 -17.71
N GLN A 9 -12.02 -5.41 -18.39
CA GLN A 9 -12.44 -6.69 -17.84
C GLN A 9 -11.30 -7.70 -17.80
N ARG A 10 -10.41 -7.64 -18.78
CA ARG A 10 -9.21 -8.49 -18.81
C ARG A 10 -8.23 -8.15 -17.71
N TYR A 11 -8.18 -6.88 -17.32
CA TYR A 11 -7.25 -6.37 -16.32
C TYR A 11 -8.01 -5.96 -15.06
N ASN A 12 -8.41 -6.96 -14.28
CA ASN A 12 -9.16 -6.76 -13.05
C ASN A 12 -8.40 -7.36 -11.87
N PHE A 13 -8.00 -6.49 -10.94
CA PHE A 13 -7.31 -6.89 -9.72
C PHE A 13 -8.31 -6.81 -8.56
N THR A 14 -8.57 -7.96 -7.92
CA THR A 14 -9.63 -8.10 -6.90
C THR A 14 -9.09 -8.27 -5.48
N LYS A 15 -7.78 -8.17 -5.29
CA LYS A 15 -7.12 -8.42 -3.99
C LYS A 15 -6.85 -7.16 -3.15
N GLY A 16 -7.52 -6.06 -3.49
CA GLY A 16 -7.33 -4.78 -2.82
C GLY A 16 -6.22 -3.93 -3.44
N PHE A 17 -5.41 -3.25 -2.64
CA PHE A 17 -4.29 -2.47 -3.15
C PHE A 17 -3.12 -3.41 -3.52
N PRO A 18 -2.52 -3.25 -4.71
CA PRO A 18 -1.44 -4.15 -5.14
C PRO A 18 -0.19 -3.99 -4.28
N THR A 19 0.22 -5.09 -3.65
CA THR A 19 1.47 -5.18 -2.91
C THR A 19 2.27 -6.38 -3.42
N ARG A 20 3.56 -6.43 -3.15
CA ARG A 20 4.38 -7.59 -3.52
C ARG A 20 3.84 -8.88 -2.90
N GLU A 21 3.28 -8.78 -1.71
CA GLU A 21 2.77 -9.94 -0.96
C GLU A 21 1.46 -10.47 -1.50
N ASN A 22 0.58 -9.62 -2.02
CA ASN A 22 -0.72 -10.06 -2.54
C ASN A 22 -0.75 -10.28 -4.05
N CYS A 23 0.25 -9.78 -4.79
CA CYS A 23 0.38 -10.07 -6.21
C CYS A 23 0.88 -11.50 -6.44
N ASP A 24 0.31 -12.15 -7.44
CA ASP A 24 0.83 -13.44 -7.93
C ASP A 24 2.03 -13.19 -8.84
N LEU A 25 3.23 -13.42 -8.33
CA LEU A 25 4.47 -13.13 -9.07
C LEU A 25 4.69 -14.09 -10.26
N SER A 26 3.87 -15.14 -10.39
CA SER A 26 3.88 -16.02 -11.55
C SER A 26 2.90 -15.59 -12.66
N ASP A 27 1.98 -14.66 -12.35
CA ASP A 27 1.05 -14.12 -13.32
C ASP A 27 1.67 -12.90 -14.01
N PRO A 28 1.83 -12.92 -15.35
CA PRO A 28 2.40 -11.78 -16.08
C PRO A 28 1.73 -10.43 -15.80
N LYS A 29 0.42 -10.42 -15.56
CA LYS A 29 -0.33 -9.19 -15.25
C LYS A 29 -0.04 -8.65 -13.86
N GLU A 30 0.38 -9.48 -12.92
CA GLU A 30 0.63 -9.11 -11.53
C GLU A 30 2.11 -9.07 -11.17
N MET A 31 2.97 -9.71 -11.98
CA MET A 31 4.40 -9.83 -11.68
C MET A 31 5.07 -8.50 -11.38
N PHE A 32 4.76 -7.45 -12.15
CA PHE A 32 5.33 -6.12 -11.98
C PHE A 32 4.32 -5.09 -11.46
N LEU A 33 3.06 -5.50 -11.20
CA LEU A 33 2.00 -4.58 -10.80
C LEU A 33 2.38 -3.80 -9.53
N TRP A 34 2.88 -4.48 -8.53
CA TRP A 34 3.29 -3.88 -7.26
C TRP A 34 4.44 -2.87 -7.42
N THR A 35 5.27 -3.01 -8.46
CA THR A 35 6.40 -2.10 -8.72
C THR A 35 5.96 -0.78 -9.34
N LEU A 36 4.77 -0.73 -9.93
CA LEU A 36 4.28 0.40 -10.70
C LEU A 36 3.43 1.37 -9.88
N VAL A 37 3.15 1.03 -8.63
CA VAL A 37 2.40 1.91 -7.73
C VAL A 37 3.31 3.06 -7.26
N ALA A 38 2.77 4.26 -7.25
CA ALA A 38 3.47 5.46 -6.77
C ALA A 38 4.88 5.61 -7.38
N LEU A 39 5.02 5.37 -8.68
CA LEU A 39 6.31 5.50 -9.37
C LEU A 39 6.89 6.90 -9.16
N PRO A 40 8.19 7.01 -8.83
CA PRO A 40 8.83 8.32 -8.72
C PRO A 40 8.76 9.08 -10.04
N GLY A 41 8.25 10.32 -9.98
CA GLY A 41 8.17 11.19 -11.13
C GLY A 41 9.48 11.96 -11.37
N VAL A 42 9.62 12.50 -12.57
CA VAL A 42 10.84 13.22 -13.00
C VAL A 42 11.05 14.51 -12.18
N ARG A 43 10.00 15.07 -11.60
CA ARG A 43 10.04 16.34 -10.85
C ARG A 43 9.46 16.22 -9.43
N GLY A 44 9.61 15.07 -8.80
CA GLY A 44 9.17 14.84 -7.43
C GLY A 44 7.71 14.43 -7.26
N ALA A 45 6.83 14.70 -8.22
CA ALA A 45 5.46 14.21 -8.20
C ALA A 45 5.44 12.74 -8.62
N GLN A 46 4.76 11.90 -7.85
CA GLN A 46 4.62 10.48 -8.16
C GLN A 46 3.63 10.27 -9.29
N LEU A 47 3.91 9.28 -10.13
CA LEU A 47 3.01 8.90 -11.21
C LEU A 47 1.96 7.92 -10.69
N VAL A 48 0.69 8.35 -10.71
CA VAL A 48 -0.44 7.51 -10.31
C VAL A 48 -1.25 7.16 -11.55
N MET A 49 -1.28 5.86 -11.88
CA MET A 49 -2.03 5.32 -13.01
C MET A 49 -3.07 4.32 -12.51
N PRO A 50 -4.17 4.12 -13.28
CA PRO A 50 -5.15 3.09 -12.93
C PRO A 50 -4.51 1.71 -12.81
N ILE A 51 -5.00 0.90 -11.87
CA ILE A 51 -4.48 -0.46 -11.63
C ILE A 51 -4.57 -1.30 -12.90
N ALA A 52 -5.68 -1.21 -13.64
CA ALA A 52 -5.85 -1.94 -14.89
C ALA A 52 -4.77 -1.60 -15.93
N TYR A 53 -4.39 -0.32 -16.02
CA TYR A 53 -3.31 0.11 -16.90
C TYR A 53 -1.97 -0.47 -16.45
N ASN A 54 -1.68 -0.44 -15.17
CA ASN A 54 -0.45 -1.01 -14.61
C ASN A 54 -0.39 -2.53 -14.82
N MET A 55 -1.51 -3.23 -14.79
CA MET A 55 -1.57 -4.66 -15.12
C MET A 55 -1.20 -4.91 -16.59
N ALA A 56 -1.70 -4.05 -17.50
CA ALA A 56 -1.33 -4.13 -18.92
C ALA A 56 0.16 -3.86 -19.14
N VAL A 57 0.73 -2.89 -18.41
CA VAL A 57 2.17 -2.61 -18.45
C VAL A 57 2.98 -3.79 -17.95
N SER A 58 2.55 -4.41 -16.84
CA SER A 58 3.19 -5.61 -16.29
C SER A 58 3.23 -6.76 -17.32
N GLU A 59 2.09 -7.03 -17.96
CA GLU A 59 2.01 -8.06 -19.00
C GLU A 59 2.91 -7.72 -20.18
N HIS A 60 2.93 -6.46 -20.59
CA HIS A 60 3.79 -5.99 -21.68
C HIS A 60 5.28 -6.22 -21.37
N LEU A 61 5.71 -5.85 -20.17
CA LEU A 61 7.09 -6.07 -19.72
C LEU A 61 7.46 -7.55 -19.76
N HIS A 62 6.55 -8.41 -19.30
CA HIS A 62 6.75 -9.86 -19.34
C HIS A 62 6.92 -10.36 -20.79
N LYS A 63 6.09 -9.90 -21.72
CA LYS A 63 6.19 -10.26 -23.14
C LYS A 63 7.48 -9.77 -23.77
N CYS A 64 8.03 -8.66 -23.27
CA CYS A 64 9.34 -8.17 -23.72
C CYS A 64 10.52 -8.96 -23.14
N GLY A 65 10.26 -9.91 -22.28
CA GLY A 65 11.29 -10.76 -21.68
C GLY A 65 11.68 -10.37 -20.26
N ALA A 66 11.06 -9.35 -19.67
CA ALA A 66 11.37 -8.95 -18.31
C ALA A 66 10.93 -10.03 -17.29
N ARG A 67 11.77 -10.27 -16.30
CA ARG A 67 11.50 -11.20 -15.20
C ARG A 67 12.07 -10.64 -13.89
N LEU A 68 11.47 -11.04 -12.76
CA LEU A 68 12.02 -10.73 -11.45
C LEU A 68 13.20 -11.67 -11.17
N ALA A 69 14.43 -11.18 -11.28
CA ALA A 69 15.64 -11.96 -11.18
C ALA A 69 16.44 -11.73 -9.90
N ALA A 70 16.12 -10.69 -9.15
CA ALA A 70 16.83 -10.32 -7.93
C ALA A 70 15.86 -9.92 -6.83
N GLU A 71 16.30 -10.04 -5.57
CA GLU A 71 15.52 -9.54 -4.44
C GLU A 71 15.46 -8.01 -4.48
N PRO A 72 14.30 -7.41 -4.15
CA PRO A 72 14.18 -5.95 -4.15
C PRO A 72 15.02 -5.32 -3.06
N VAL A 73 15.57 -4.14 -3.34
CA VAL A 73 16.31 -3.31 -2.38
C VAL A 73 15.47 -2.17 -1.82
N ILE A 74 14.28 -1.97 -2.35
CA ILE A 74 13.30 -0.98 -1.89
C ILE A 74 11.95 -1.65 -1.68
N LYS A 75 11.11 -1.01 -0.88
CA LYS A 75 9.73 -1.46 -0.63
C LYS A 75 8.78 -0.27 -0.66
N TYR A 76 7.52 -0.54 -0.98
CA TYR A 76 6.46 0.47 -0.93
C TYR A 76 6.02 0.68 0.51
N GLN A 77 5.91 1.96 0.90
CA GLN A 77 5.37 2.38 2.18
C GLN A 77 4.06 3.13 1.95
N ALA A 78 2.97 2.58 2.48
CA ALA A 78 1.66 3.21 2.39
C ALA A 78 1.62 4.56 3.11
N PRO A 79 0.73 5.49 2.69
CA PRO A 79 0.56 6.76 3.40
C PRO A 79 0.17 6.53 4.87
N THR A 80 0.73 7.36 5.76
CA THR A 80 0.35 7.36 7.17
C THR A 80 -0.91 8.22 7.39
N ALA A 81 -1.54 8.08 8.57
CA ALA A 81 -2.73 8.84 8.93
C ALA A 81 -2.54 10.36 8.93
N ASN A 82 -1.30 10.83 9.04
CA ASN A 82 -0.97 12.25 9.01
C ASN A 82 -0.92 12.82 7.59
N GLU A 83 -1.02 11.98 6.58
CA GLU A 83 -1.03 12.39 5.18
C GLU A 83 -2.48 12.47 4.70
N PRO A 84 -2.93 13.63 4.16
CA PRO A 84 -4.36 13.93 4.07
C PRO A 84 -5.15 13.13 3.06
N HIS A 85 -4.55 12.54 2.03
CA HIS A 85 -5.30 11.77 1.05
C HIS A 85 -4.38 10.95 0.15
N TRP A 86 -4.80 9.71 -0.17
CA TRP A 86 -4.03 8.85 -1.08
C TRP A 86 -3.81 9.46 -2.47
N MET A 87 -4.71 10.32 -2.95
CA MET A 87 -4.55 11.00 -4.24
C MET A 87 -3.49 12.10 -4.21
N THR A 88 -3.28 12.71 -3.06
CA THR A 88 -2.26 13.75 -2.85
C THR A 88 -1.00 13.20 -2.23
N SER A 89 -1.09 12.01 -1.61
CA SER A 89 0.01 11.35 -0.94
C SER A 89 -0.09 9.83 -1.18
N PRO A 90 0.27 9.35 -2.38
CA PRO A 90 0.05 7.93 -2.75
C PRO A 90 1.02 6.95 -2.08
N GLY A 91 1.77 7.38 -1.08
CA GLY A 91 2.82 6.59 -0.46
C GLY A 91 4.18 6.86 -1.10
N ARG A 92 5.17 6.11 -0.70
CA ARG A 92 6.55 6.31 -1.18
C ARG A 92 7.33 5.01 -1.19
N TRP A 93 8.38 4.99 -1.97
CA TRP A 93 9.34 3.90 -1.98
C TRP A 93 10.47 4.23 -1.02
N VAL A 94 10.78 3.28 -0.13
CA VAL A 94 11.79 3.41 0.91
C VAL A 94 12.76 2.23 0.83
N PRO A 95 13.97 2.32 1.42
CA PRO A 95 14.87 1.18 1.49
C PRO A 95 14.20 -0.03 2.16
N ILE A 96 14.58 -1.24 1.74
CA ILE A 96 13.94 -2.48 2.22
C ILE A 96 14.11 -2.68 3.73
N ASP A 97 15.15 -2.13 4.31
CA ASP A 97 15.42 -2.19 5.76
C ASP A 97 14.83 -1.03 6.56
N ALA A 98 14.11 -0.10 5.89
CA ALA A 98 13.45 1.00 6.59
C ALA A 98 12.34 0.47 7.51
N PRO A 99 12.11 1.07 8.69
CA PRO A 99 11.02 0.67 9.59
C PRO A 99 9.67 0.79 8.90
N ASP A 100 8.78 -0.19 9.13
CA ASP A 100 7.42 -0.13 8.64
C ASP A 100 6.60 0.88 9.45
N GLU A 101 6.29 2.03 8.82
CA GLU A 101 5.35 3.00 9.37
C GLU A 101 3.93 2.63 8.94
N ARG A 102 3.36 1.61 9.58
CA ARG A 102 1.97 1.27 9.31
C ARG A 102 1.05 2.22 10.06
N PRO A 103 -0.06 2.67 9.40
CA PRO A 103 -1.12 3.32 10.14
C PRO A 103 -1.55 2.40 11.27
N HIS A 104 -1.41 2.84 12.50
CA HIS A 104 -1.86 2.06 13.65
C HIS A 104 -3.22 2.60 14.06
N PRO A 105 -4.33 1.87 13.84
CA PRO A 105 -5.67 2.38 14.14
C PRO A 105 -5.81 2.89 15.59
N ALA A 106 -5.16 2.22 16.53
CA ALA A 106 -5.16 2.65 17.92
C ALA A 106 -4.43 3.98 18.13
N ARG A 107 -3.30 4.20 17.44
CA ARG A 107 -2.58 5.48 17.49
C ARG A 107 -3.37 6.62 16.86
N GLU A 108 -4.04 6.35 15.77
CA GLU A 108 -4.92 7.34 15.13
C GLU A 108 -6.07 7.74 16.06
N ALA A 109 -6.71 6.76 16.66
CA ALA A 109 -7.78 6.99 17.62
C ALA A 109 -7.27 7.80 18.82
N LEU A 110 -6.10 7.47 19.36
CA LEU A 110 -5.46 8.22 20.45
C LEU A 110 -5.12 9.65 20.05
N GLY A 111 -4.65 9.87 18.82
CA GLY A 111 -4.32 11.20 18.33
C GLY A 111 -5.52 12.16 18.25
N ARG A 112 -6.74 11.63 18.16
CA ARG A 112 -7.97 12.40 18.13
C ARG A 112 -8.54 12.73 19.51
N LEU A 113 -7.98 12.15 20.57
CA LEU A 113 -8.45 12.32 21.92
C LEU A 113 -7.78 13.50 22.61
N THR A 114 -8.53 14.19 23.47
CA THR A 114 -7.96 15.19 24.39
C THR A 114 -7.10 14.50 25.44
N ALA A 115 -6.26 15.26 26.13
CA ALA A 115 -5.45 14.73 27.24
C ALA A 115 -6.30 14.09 28.35
N LEU A 116 -7.47 14.68 28.65
CA LEU A 116 -8.41 14.14 29.61
C LEU A 116 -8.99 12.80 29.16
N GLN A 117 -9.43 12.74 27.89
CA GLN A 117 -9.96 11.51 27.31
C GLN A 117 -8.92 10.38 27.29
N LYS A 118 -7.66 10.71 26.99
CA LYS A 118 -6.55 9.73 27.05
C LYS A 118 -6.35 9.19 28.46
N ALA A 119 -6.42 10.05 29.47
CA ALA A 119 -6.30 9.64 30.87
C ALA A 119 -7.46 8.74 31.29
N GLU A 120 -8.67 9.06 30.92
CA GLU A 120 -9.86 8.25 31.21
C GLU A 120 -9.78 6.87 30.53
N LEU A 121 -9.34 6.85 29.25
CA LEU A 121 -9.15 5.59 28.53
C LEU A 121 -8.09 4.71 29.18
N LEU A 122 -6.99 5.31 29.64
CA LEU A 122 -5.93 4.58 30.31
C LEU A 122 -6.43 3.95 31.63
N GLU A 123 -7.20 4.70 32.42
CA GLU A 123 -7.82 4.16 33.64
C GLU A 123 -8.76 2.99 33.36
N ALA A 124 -9.60 3.12 32.31
CA ALA A 124 -10.51 2.05 31.90
C ALA A 124 -9.77 0.78 31.49
N LEU A 125 -8.69 0.92 30.71
CA LEU A 125 -7.87 -0.22 30.27
C LEU A 125 -7.14 -0.90 31.44
N LEU A 126 -6.65 -0.12 32.39
CA LEU A 126 -6.01 -0.65 33.61
C LEU A 126 -7.02 -1.40 34.50
N ALA A 127 -8.26 -0.89 34.62
CA ALA A 127 -9.32 -1.54 35.36
C ALA A 127 -9.70 -2.90 34.74
N GLU A 128 -9.84 -2.96 33.42
CA GLU A 128 -10.09 -4.22 32.70
C GLU A 128 -8.97 -5.25 32.91
N ARG A 129 -7.74 -4.79 32.89
CA ARG A 129 -6.58 -5.65 33.14
C ARG A 129 -6.60 -6.26 34.54
N ASP A 130 -6.93 -5.46 35.58
CA ASP A 130 -7.02 -5.90 36.94
C ASP A 130 -8.17 -6.88 37.14
N GLU A 131 -9.32 -6.65 36.54
CA GLU A 131 -10.44 -7.57 36.54
C GLU A 131 -10.11 -8.90 35.85
N GLY A 132 -9.41 -8.85 34.73
CA GLY A 132 -8.95 -10.04 33.99
C GLY A 132 -7.91 -10.86 34.77
N ALA A 133 -7.08 -10.22 35.58
CA ALA A 133 -6.06 -10.88 36.42
C ALA A 133 -6.63 -11.50 37.70
N GLY A 134 -7.82 -11.07 38.12
CA GLY A 134 -8.48 -11.55 39.35
C GLY A 134 -9.43 -12.75 39.16
N ALA A 135 -9.51 -13.28 37.97
CA ALA A 135 -10.39 -14.40 37.67
C ALA A 135 -9.73 -15.75 37.86
#